data_bdc4b102f5188435a648f25ac6629232
#
_entry.id   bdc4b102f5188435a648f25ac6629232
#
_cell.length_a   1.000
_cell.length_b   1.000
_cell.length_c   1.000
_cell.angle_alpha   90.00
_cell.angle_beta   90.00
_cell.angle_gamma   90.00
#
_symmetry.space_group_name_H-M   'P 1'
#
loop_
_entity.id
_entity.type
_entity.pdbx_description
1 polymer ?
#
loop_
_entity_poly.entity_id
_entity_poly.type
_entity_poly.pdbx_seq_one_letter_code
_entity_poly.pdbx_strand_id
1 'polypeptide(L)'
;MNKRTIEMVKHNPPSLPQKFEEDIKERLCNNYAFADKNGFYCTACKKYHKRQTDRLIDNDYNFKIDYMADWKHRDVIMCPFCYNQVKKYDAWRGRKTLEQKEYIVILQNKAGGAFIRSFYICIDYDINVSDEPRITYSEDKRIFLRNGESLILKRAGYSLNEPYWGEYPDYRYCSFDSINNPKHCFYQVDKIREPKMSRYDLFGHYRYKPTHYFYFNDSNLKNTSLKYSKLDKYRNFEPGVCDEDKLLVLFLYYSNKYPVLEKLLLEGFETIVRQFVSFKNGYYYHYGSKFKGRIFNFRKLTVAEVFKCNKAELREIKEKILNPLGRTQSAIIEELFFLRNKISVTDAYYLRSTAIICHQEQLDLLHKYRSYHKIVKYFQQQKIDAFCDYNDYLILLDRLNINKDNENTLFPSDFKTAHDSAVQMLQQKEDEERKAKLEQKLNKFNKLLKKYKKKYTYSSKELTIRPLASIDEVYEEAQQQNNCVYTNYCEKYLKGKTILLVVRKKAEPDRSYCTVEISLNDELIQCRAKNNASAPAEVKEFMNKFLDFIHNNKNLKKERKAS
;
A
#
# COMPACT_ATOMS: atom_id res chain seq x y z
N MET A 1 6.83 36.19 -4.91
CA MET A 1 8.12 36.83 -4.47
C MET A 1 8.64 37.75 -5.55
N ASN A 2 9.29 38.88 -5.17
CA ASN A 2 9.89 39.78 -6.15
C ASN A 2 11.27 39.27 -6.61
N LYS A 3 11.73 39.79 -7.77
CA LYS A 3 13.00 39.38 -8.41
C LYS A 3 14.21 39.48 -7.48
N ARG A 4 14.30 40.59 -6.69
CA ARG A 4 15.40 40.80 -5.73
C ARG A 4 15.44 39.70 -4.64
N THR A 5 14.29 39.26 -4.17
CA THR A 5 14.23 38.15 -3.19
C THR A 5 14.65 36.83 -3.84
N ILE A 6 14.22 36.56 -5.05
CA ILE A 6 14.60 35.35 -5.78
C ILE A 6 16.13 35.30 -5.98
N GLU A 7 16.73 36.39 -6.45
CA GLU A 7 18.18 36.50 -6.62
C GLU A 7 18.94 36.35 -5.28
N MET A 8 18.43 36.95 -4.19
CA MET A 8 19.00 36.75 -2.86
C MET A 8 18.97 35.26 -2.44
N VAL A 9 17.86 34.57 -2.66
CA VAL A 9 17.73 33.17 -2.28
C VAL A 9 18.66 32.27 -3.13
N LYS A 10 18.85 32.63 -4.41
CA LYS A 10 19.75 31.90 -5.31
C LYS A 10 21.21 32.11 -4.95
N HIS A 11 21.65 33.34 -4.84
CA HIS A 11 23.07 33.68 -4.86
C HIS A 11 23.62 34.14 -3.49
N ASN A 12 22.77 34.52 -2.54
CA ASN A 12 23.21 35.05 -1.27
C ASN A 12 22.39 34.46 -0.10
N PRO A 13 22.44 33.11 0.13
CA PRO A 13 21.81 32.50 1.29
C PRO A 13 22.52 32.94 2.58
N PRO A 14 21.99 32.63 3.78
CA PRO A 14 22.71 32.77 5.03
C PRO A 14 24.03 32.01 4.99
N SER A 15 25.10 32.55 5.61
CA SER A 15 26.32 31.78 5.86
C SER A 15 26.02 30.57 6.74
N LEU A 16 26.79 29.50 6.57
CA LEU A 16 26.71 28.36 7.50
C LEU A 16 27.13 28.79 8.90
N PRO A 17 26.54 28.20 9.95
CA PRO A 17 26.99 28.43 11.33
C PRO A 17 28.48 28.10 11.49
N GLN A 18 29.20 28.88 12.28
CA GLN A 18 30.64 28.66 12.51
C GLN A 18 30.94 27.25 13.06
N LYS A 19 30.07 26.70 13.89
CA LYS A 19 30.20 25.36 14.47
C LYS A 19 29.60 24.25 13.62
N PHE A 20 29.25 24.50 12.35
CA PHE A 20 28.51 23.52 11.55
C PHE A 20 29.28 22.18 11.38
N GLU A 21 30.59 22.25 11.12
CA GLU A 21 31.42 21.05 11.01
C GLU A 21 31.67 20.35 12.35
N GLU A 22 31.82 21.13 13.42
CA GLU A 22 31.94 20.60 14.79
C GLU A 22 30.65 19.86 15.19
N ASP A 23 29.48 20.46 14.92
CA ASP A 23 28.19 19.83 15.18
C ASP A 23 28.01 18.54 14.36
N ILE A 24 28.52 18.47 13.12
CA ILE A 24 28.53 17.23 12.32
C ILE A 24 29.41 16.19 12.99
N LYS A 25 30.63 16.55 13.40
CA LYS A 25 31.54 15.64 14.07
C LYS A 25 30.94 15.10 15.37
N GLU A 26 30.42 15.97 16.22
CA GLU A 26 29.87 15.59 17.50
C GLU A 26 28.62 14.69 17.38
N ARG A 27 27.72 15.02 16.46
CA ARG A 27 26.41 14.35 16.38
C ARG A 27 26.38 13.15 15.45
N LEU A 28 27.26 13.06 14.44
CA LEU A 28 27.20 12.03 13.42
C LEU A 28 28.41 11.11 13.39
N CYS A 29 29.60 11.59 13.78
CA CYS A 29 30.82 10.80 13.59
C CYS A 29 31.02 9.69 14.63
N ASN A 30 30.32 9.70 15.74
CA ASN A 30 30.51 8.76 16.85
C ASN A 30 29.49 7.59 16.88
N ASN A 31 28.68 7.42 15.83
CA ASN A 31 27.49 6.58 15.89
C ASN A 31 27.54 5.35 14.95
N TYR A 32 28.73 4.98 14.43
CA TYR A 32 28.85 3.92 13.43
C TYR A 32 29.88 2.87 13.78
N ALA A 33 29.61 1.64 13.31
CA ALA A 33 30.59 0.55 13.27
C ALA A 33 30.69 0.02 11.84
N PHE A 34 31.89 0.02 11.29
CA PHE A 34 32.18 -0.54 9.97
C PHE A 34 32.69 -1.97 10.15
N ALA A 35 31.83 -2.94 9.86
CA ALA A 35 32.10 -4.35 10.04
C ALA A 35 32.64 -4.99 8.76
N ASP A 36 33.68 -5.79 8.89
CA ASP A 36 34.20 -6.69 7.86
C ASP A 36 34.23 -8.14 8.38
N LYS A 37 34.79 -9.06 7.60
CA LYS A 37 34.90 -10.48 7.99
C LYS A 37 35.86 -10.73 9.18
N ASN A 38 36.78 -9.81 9.47
CA ASN A 38 37.83 -9.98 10.46
C ASN A 38 37.55 -9.20 11.75
N GLY A 39 36.58 -8.26 11.75
CA GLY A 39 36.30 -7.42 12.89
C GLY A 39 35.44 -6.22 12.53
N PHE A 40 35.60 -5.12 13.25
CA PHE A 40 34.89 -3.89 12.99
C PHE A 40 35.68 -2.67 13.50
N TYR A 41 35.50 -1.55 12.80
CA TYR A 41 35.94 -0.24 13.26
C TYR A 41 34.80 0.49 13.91
N CYS A 42 34.94 0.87 15.19
CA CYS A 42 33.93 1.66 15.91
C CYS A 42 34.33 3.14 15.90
N THR A 43 33.45 3.99 15.35
CA THR A 43 33.70 5.44 15.29
C THR A 43 33.63 6.11 16.66
N ALA A 44 32.89 5.53 17.62
CA ALA A 44 32.75 6.09 18.97
C ALA A 44 34.05 5.97 19.80
N CYS A 45 34.72 4.82 19.74
CA CYS A 45 36.00 4.65 20.43
C CYS A 45 37.23 4.81 19.48
N LYS A 46 37.00 5.10 18.19
CA LYS A 46 38.02 5.33 17.16
C LYS A 46 39.04 4.17 17.04
N LYS A 47 38.58 2.92 17.24
CA LYS A 47 39.47 1.71 17.24
C LYS A 47 38.89 0.62 16.36
N TYR A 48 39.81 -0.11 15.72
CA TYR A 48 39.44 -1.36 15.05
C TYR A 48 39.53 -2.52 16.06
N HIS A 49 38.47 -3.26 16.18
CA HIS A 49 38.34 -4.41 17.05
C HIS A 49 38.30 -5.69 16.21
N LYS A 50 39.27 -6.58 16.46
CA LYS A 50 39.31 -7.89 15.81
C LYS A 50 38.14 -8.74 16.32
N ARG A 51 37.64 -9.62 15.48
CA ARG A 51 36.63 -10.61 15.86
C ARG A 51 37.14 -11.48 16.97
N GLN A 52 36.53 -11.39 18.14
CA GLN A 52 36.86 -12.22 19.30
C GLN A 52 35.74 -13.22 19.51
N THR A 53 36.12 -14.46 19.77
CA THR A 53 35.22 -15.51 20.26
C THR A 53 35.62 -15.80 21.69
N ASP A 54 34.91 -15.27 22.65
CA ASP A 54 35.15 -15.58 24.06
C ASP A 54 34.45 -16.87 24.44
N ARG A 55 35.19 -17.72 25.20
CA ARG A 55 34.58 -18.86 25.89
C ARG A 55 34.12 -18.38 27.25
N LEU A 56 32.83 -18.20 27.42
CA LEU A 56 32.26 -18.14 28.76
C LEU A 56 32.23 -19.57 29.32
N ILE A 57 33.04 -19.80 30.35
CA ILE A 57 32.95 -21.01 31.18
C ILE A 57 31.93 -20.70 32.26
N ASP A 58 30.68 -21.03 31.98
CA ASP A 58 29.71 -21.19 33.05
C ASP A 58 29.74 -22.68 33.49
N ASN A 59 29.55 -22.97 34.76
CA ASN A 59 29.87 -24.26 35.40
C ASN A 59 29.23 -25.50 34.76
N ASP A 60 28.22 -25.34 33.86
CA ASP A 60 27.53 -26.44 33.21
C ASP A 60 27.48 -26.44 31.69
N TYR A 61 27.86 -25.32 30.98
CA TYR A 61 27.83 -25.24 29.52
C TYR A 61 28.95 -24.34 28.95
N ASN A 62 29.76 -24.91 28.05
CA ASN A 62 30.72 -24.14 27.23
C ASN A 62 30.03 -23.44 26.08
N PHE A 63 29.65 -22.17 26.20
CA PHE A 63 29.15 -21.36 25.11
C PHE A 63 30.29 -20.53 24.52
N LYS A 64 30.47 -20.65 23.19
CA LYS A 64 31.26 -19.67 22.42
C LYS A 64 30.37 -18.51 22.09
N ILE A 65 30.56 -17.35 22.72
CA ILE A 65 29.90 -16.11 22.31
C ILE A 65 30.75 -15.47 21.20
N ASP A 66 30.23 -15.52 19.98
CA ASP A 66 30.73 -14.71 18.88
C ASP A 66 29.97 -13.39 18.91
N TYR A 67 30.57 -12.34 19.46
CA TYR A 67 29.96 -11.01 19.55
C TYR A 67 29.53 -10.44 18.19
N MET A 68 29.99 -11.01 17.08
CA MET A 68 29.58 -10.61 15.72
C MET A 68 28.54 -11.55 15.10
N ALA A 69 28.26 -12.71 15.68
CA ALA A 69 27.31 -13.67 15.11
C ALA A 69 25.88 -13.10 15.07
N ASP A 70 25.49 -12.36 16.10
CA ASP A 70 24.20 -11.70 16.24
C ASP A 70 24.07 -10.41 15.38
N TRP A 71 25.17 -9.92 14.82
CA TRP A 71 25.21 -8.67 14.10
C TRP A 71 24.71 -8.77 12.66
N LYS A 72 24.60 -9.98 12.11
CA LYS A 72 24.18 -10.17 10.70
C LYS A 72 22.79 -9.62 10.39
N HIS A 73 21.94 -9.51 11.41
CA HIS A 73 20.53 -9.15 11.24
C HIS A 73 20.11 -7.87 11.98
N ARG A 74 21.06 -7.14 12.58
CA ARG A 74 20.76 -5.91 13.33
C ARG A 74 21.39 -4.70 12.65
N ASP A 75 20.59 -3.66 12.45
CA ASP A 75 21.05 -2.36 11.91
C ASP A 75 21.73 -1.50 12.98
N VAL A 76 21.49 -1.77 14.25
CA VAL A 76 22.07 -1.09 15.41
C VAL A 76 22.66 -2.13 16.34
N ILE A 77 23.92 -1.89 16.75
CA ILE A 77 24.67 -2.76 17.63
C ILE A 77 25.27 -1.97 18.79
N MET A 78 25.57 -2.66 19.88
CA MET A 78 26.33 -2.07 20.97
C MET A 78 27.81 -2.46 20.82
N CYS A 79 28.70 -1.49 20.83
CA CYS A 79 30.13 -1.78 20.83
C CYS A 79 30.51 -2.42 22.17
N PRO A 80 31.06 -3.65 22.20
CA PRO A 80 31.37 -4.35 23.45
C PRO A 80 32.55 -3.73 24.22
N PHE A 81 33.23 -2.74 23.65
CA PHE A 81 34.42 -2.11 24.24
C PHE A 81 34.14 -0.71 24.80
N CYS A 82 33.27 0.08 24.14
CA CYS A 82 32.93 1.41 24.64
C CYS A 82 31.44 1.54 25.08
N TYR A 83 30.67 0.48 24.91
CA TYR A 83 29.26 0.38 25.26
C TYR A 83 28.33 1.39 24.57
N ASN A 84 28.80 2.06 23.53
CA ASN A 84 27.95 2.96 22.73
C ASN A 84 27.11 2.15 21.73
N GLN A 85 25.86 2.55 21.58
CA GLN A 85 25.03 2.08 20.49
C GLN A 85 25.45 2.72 19.18
N VAL A 86 25.77 1.89 18.19
CA VAL A 86 26.28 2.33 16.88
C VAL A 86 25.54 1.64 15.76
N LYS A 87 25.32 2.34 14.66
CA LYS A 87 24.74 1.77 13.44
C LYS A 87 25.79 0.96 12.70
N LYS A 88 25.44 -0.27 12.33
CA LYS A 88 26.34 -1.16 11.59
C LYS A 88 26.30 -0.85 10.10
N TYR A 89 27.50 -0.74 9.52
CA TYR A 89 27.76 -0.74 8.09
C TYR A 89 28.66 -1.91 7.71
N ASP A 90 28.32 -2.62 6.64
CA ASP A 90 29.12 -3.73 6.14
C ASP A 90 30.21 -3.20 5.17
N ALA A 91 31.45 -3.20 5.61
CA ALA A 91 32.62 -2.75 4.84
C ALA A 91 33.24 -3.89 3.98
N TRP A 92 32.41 -4.72 3.37
CA TRP A 92 32.72 -6.06 2.85
C TRP A 92 33.65 -6.15 1.64
N ARG A 93 34.01 -5.06 0.98
CA ARG A 93 34.66 -5.19 -0.35
C ARG A 93 36.02 -4.56 -0.47
N GLY A 94 36.84 -4.69 0.56
CA GLY A 94 38.25 -4.30 0.47
C GLY A 94 38.48 -2.82 0.19
N ARG A 95 37.54 -1.95 0.54
CA ARG A 95 37.70 -0.50 0.45
C ARG A 95 38.70 -0.05 1.50
N LYS A 96 39.73 0.67 1.08
CA LYS A 96 40.70 1.31 1.99
C LYS A 96 40.06 2.45 2.80
N THR A 97 38.96 3.00 2.32
CA THR A 97 38.21 4.11 2.91
C THR A 97 36.84 3.64 3.37
N LEU A 98 36.44 4.08 4.57
CA LEU A 98 35.15 3.83 5.15
C LEU A 98 34.31 5.09 5.00
N GLU A 99 33.26 5.06 4.17
CA GLU A 99 32.49 6.23 3.78
C GLU A 99 31.06 6.16 4.35
N GLN A 100 30.71 7.18 5.13
CA GLN A 100 29.35 7.40 5.64
C GLN A 100 28.69 8.54 4.85
N LYS A 101 27.46 8.34 4.44
CA LYS A 101 26.67 9.31 3.68
C LYS A 101 25.42 9.68 4.45
N GLU A 102 25.25 10.97 4.74
CA GLU A 102 24.14 11.49 5.54
C GLU A 102 23.45 12.66 4.86
N TYR A 103 22.22 12.93 5.28
CA TYR A 103 21.50 14.14 4.93
C TYR A 103 21.26 14.98 6.18
N ILE A 104 21.64 16.26 6.09
CA ILE A 104 21.39 17.25 7.14
C ILE A 104 20.47 18.33 6.59
N VAL A 105 19.45 18.68 7.35
CA VAL A 105 18.58 19.81 7.07
C VAL A 105 18.77 20.85 8.16
N ILE A 106 19.10 22.09 7.75
CA ILE A 106 19.29 23.22 8.68
C ILE A 106 18.21 24.27 8.49
N LEU A 107 17.82 24.92 9.58
CA LEU A 107 16.91 26.05 9.62
C LEU A 107 17.67 27.32 9.98
N GLN A 108 17.57 28.34 9.15
CA GLN A 108 18.20 29.65 9.33
C GLN A 108 17.20 30.76 9.01
N ASN A 109 17.54 32.00 9.39
CA ASN A 109 16.75 33.18 9.03
C ASN A 109 17.57 34.18 8.21
N LYS A 110 16.92 34.85 7.25
CA LYS A 110 17.47 35.98 6.51
C LYS A 110 16.34 36.77 5.88
N ALA A 111 16.45 38.08 5.87
CA ALA A 111 15.50 38.99 5.22
C ALA A 111 14.02 38.76 5.60
N GLY A 112 13.76 38.44 6.87
CA GLY A 112 12.41 38.21 7.40
C GLY A 112 11.77 36.87 6.97
N GLY A 113 12.51 36.00 6.31
CA GLY A 113 12.05 34.67 5.89
C GLY A 113 12.85 33.54 6.54
N ALA A 114 12.26 32.36 6.55
CA ALA A 114 12.88 31.13 7.01
C ALA A 114 13.56 30.43 5.82
N PHE A 115 14.84 30.15 5.94
CA PHE A 115 15.62 29.32 5.05
C PHE A 115 15.71 27.90 5.60
N ILE A 116 15.28 26.92 4.81
CA ILE A 116 15.46 25.51 5.08
C ILE A 116 16.41 24.99 3.99
N ARG A 117 17.59 24.55 4.41
CA ARG A 117 18.64 24.12 3.48
C ARG A 117 19.00 22.67 3.75
N SER A 118 19.03 21.84 2.74
CA SER A 118 19.45 20.45 2.89
C SER A 118 20.83 20.23 2.29
N PHE A 119 21.65 19.47 2.99
CA PHE A 119 23.01 19.14 2.63
C PHE A 119 23.17 17.65 2.55
N TYR A 120 23.85 17.22 1.51
CA TYR A 120 24.42 15.90 1.42
C TYR A 120 25.81 15.93 2.04
N ILE A 121 26.01 15.09 3.04
CA ILE A 121 27.25 14.99 3.80
C ILE A 121 27.91 13.67 3.45
N CYS A 122 29.20 13.71 3.12
CA CYS A 122 30.03 12.55 3.00
C CYS A 122 31.13 12.63 4.06
N ILE A 123 31.18 11.62 4.93
CA ILE A 123 32.17 11.50 6.00
C ILE A 123 33.04 10.31 5.63
N ASP A 124 34.32 10.56 5.43
CA ASP A 124 35.31 9.58 5.02
C ASP A 124 36.26 9.32 6.19
N TYR A 125 36.32 8.06 6.62
CA TYR A 125 37.17 7.60 7.71
C TYR A 125 38.37 6.86 7.11
N ASP A 126 39.42 7.58 6.71
CA ASP A 126 40.68 6.97 6.31
C ASP A 126 41.53 6.68 7.55
N ILE A 127 41.27 5.53 8.16
CA ILE A 127 41.95 5.09 9.38
C ILE A 127 43.49 4.88 9.21
N ASN A 128 43.99 4.90 7.98
CA ASN A 128 45.42 4.79 7.71
C ASN A 128 46.10 6.15 7.63
N VAL A 129 45.34 7.23 7.49
CA VAL A 129 45.88 8.59 7.27
C VAL A 129 45.63 9.49 8.47
N SER A 130 44.47 9.39 9.14
CA SER A 130 44.10 10.27 10.23
C SER A 130 43.07 9.64 11.16
N ASP A 131 43.17 9.92 12.46
CA ASP A 131 42.15 9.59 13.46
C ASP A 131 40.89 10.47 13.33
N GLU A 132 40.97 11.60 12.59
CA GLU A 132 39.88 12.51 12.35
C GLU A 132 39.23 12.24 10.98
N PRO A 133 37.88 12.15 10.91
CA PRO A 133 37.19 11.95 9.64
C PRO A 133 37.26 13.20 8.76
N ARG A 134 37.43 12.98 7.47
CA ARG A 134 37.30 14.03 6.46
C ARG A 134 35.83 14.26 6.12
N ILE A 135 35.31 15.47 6.38
CA ILE A 135 33.92 15.84 6.09
C ILE A 135 33.87 16.68 4.82
N THR A 136 33.06 16.23 3.88
CA THR A 136 32.70 17.01 2.69
C THR A 136 31.17 17.16 2.64
N TYR A 137 30.69 18.33 2.21
CA TYR A 137 29.26 18.58 2.12
C TYR A 137 28.92 19.42 0.90
N SER A 138 27.73 19.18 0.35
CA SER A 138 27.18 19.95 -0.75
C SER A 138 25.71 20.24 -0.51
N GLU A 139 25.29 21.48 -0.75
CA GLU A 139 23.88 21.88 -0.64
C GLU A 139 23.09 21.29 -1.82
N ASP A 140 22.03 20.54 -1.50
CA ASP A 140 21.17 19.87 -2.50
C ASP A 140 19.88 20.65 -2.77
N LYS A 141 19.28 21.20 -1.71
CA LYS A 141 18.01 21.93 -1.82
C LYS A 141 17.99 23.16 -0.92
N ARG A 142 17.20 24.12 -1.34
CA ARG A 142 16.97 25.34 -0.61
C ARG A 142 15.49 25.73 -0.68
N ILE A 143 14.87 25.89 0.48
CA ILE A 143 13.48 26.34 0.61
C ILE A 143 13.50 27.67 1.34
N PHE A 144 12.82 28.65 0.80
CA PHE A 144 12.64 29.94 1.43
C PHE A 144 11.14 30.20 1.64
N LEU A 145 10.75 30.50 2.88
CA LEU A 145 9.37 30.71 3.29
C LEU A 145 9.21 32.11 3.88
N ARG A 146 8.30 32.92 3.33
CA ARG A 146 8.01 34.26 3.84
C ARG A 146 6.60 34.72 3.47
N ASN A 147 5.81 35.14 4.46
CA ASN A 147 4.49 35.77 4.29
C ASN A 147 3.52 34.99 3.38
N GLY A 148 3.46 33.67 3.55
CA GLY A 148 2.59 32.81 2.75
C GLY A 148 3.18 32.37 1.40
N GLU A 149 4.25 33.04 0.94
CA GLU A 149 4.95 32.66 -0.30
C GLU A 149 6.09 31.67 -0.01
N SER A 150 6.37 30.81 -0.96
CA SER A 150 7.46 29.83 -0.89
C SER A 150 8.26 29.82 -2.18
N LEU A 151 9.57 29.65 -2.07
CA LEU A 151 10.48 29.41 -3.17
C LEU A 151 11.27 28.14 -2.86
N ILE A 152 11.25 27.18 -3.78
CA ILE A 152 11.93 25.91 -3.64
C ILE A 152 12.93 25.80 -4.77
N LEU A 153 14.22 25.69 -4.41
CA LEU A 153 15.31 25.53 -5.37
C LEU A 153 15.98 24.17 -5.14
N LYS A 154 16.31 23.51 -6.22
CA LYS A 154 17.13 22.30 -6.23
C LYS A 154 18.36 22.53 -7.08
N ARG A 155 19.47 21.97 -6.64
CA ARG A 155 20.70 21.97 -7.42
C ARG A 155 20.50 21.10 -8.66
N ALA A 156 20.66 21.67 -9.85
CA ALA A 156 20.62 20.94 -11.10
C ALA A 156 22.04 20.55 -11.51
N GLY A 157 22.25 19.24 -11.78
CA GLY A 157 23.48 18.70 -12.37
C GLY A 157 24.60 18.35 -11.38
N TYR A 158 25.36 17.32 -11.74
CA TYR A 158 26.57 16.85 -11.06
C TYR A 158 27.85 17.63 -11.44
N SER A 159 27.75 18.80 -12.06
CA SER A 159 28.92 19.61 -12.33
C SER A 159 29.46 20.21 -11.04
N LEU A 160 30.66 19.80 -10.65
CA LEU A 160 31.34 20.22 -9.42
C LEU A 160 31.71 21.70 -9.39
N ASN A 161 31.70 22.41 -10.53
CA ASN A 161 32.31 23.71 -10.64
C ASN A 161 31.34 24.89 -10.57
N GLU A 162 30.04 24.71 -10.91
CA GLU A 162 29.04 25.78 -10.73
C GLU A 162 27.65 25.20 -10.41
N PRO A 163 27.12 25.41 -9.19
CA PRO A 163 25.77 24.97 -8.86
C PRO A 163 24.73 25.84 -9.58
N TYR A 164 24.00 25.27 -10.51
CA TYR A 164 22.84 25.90 -11.11
C TYR A 164 21.60 25.67 -10.25
N TRP A 165 20.97 26.75 -9.81
CA TRP A 165 19.75 26.70 -9.01
C TRP A 165 18.54 26.97 -9.92
N GLY A 166 17.75 25.92 -10.18
CA GLY A 166 16.49 26.00 -10.91
C GLY A 166 15.30 26.14 -9.96
N GLU A 167 14.25 26.85 -10.40
CA GLU A 167 12.96 26.80 -9.74
C GLU A 167 12.28 25.47 -10.00
N TYR A 168 11.64 24.90 -8.99
CA TYR A 168 10.86 23.66 -9.14
C TYR A 168 9.45 23.99 -9.62
N PRO A 169 9.08 23.63 -10.82
CA PRO A 169 7.69 23.60 -11.22
C PRO A 169 7.04 22.30 -10.74
N ASP A 170 5.73 22.34 -10.66
CA ASP A 170 4.81 21.32 -10.19
C ASP A 170 5.14 19.91 -10.73
N TYR A 171 5.02 18.90 -9.85
CA TYR A 171 5.45 17.53 -10.09
C TYR A 171 4.62 16.78 -11.12
N ARG A 172 5.30 16.27 -12.13
CA ARG A 172 4.99 14.95 -12.72
C ARG A 172 6.29 14.18 -12.87
N TYR A 173 6.31 12.94 -12.41
CA TYR A 173 7.36 11.95 -12.55
C TYR A 173 8.44 12.29 -13.57
N CYS A 174 9.60 12.72 -13.09
CA CYS A 174 10.82 12.65 -13.89
C CYS A 174 11.44 11.29 -13.64
N SER A 175 11.47 10.42 -14.65
CA SER A 175 12.24 9.19 -14.63
C SER A 175 13.73 9.51 -14.49
N PHE A 176 14.50 8.57 -13.97
CA PHE A 176 15.95 8.70 -13.76
C PHE A 176 16.73 9.14 -15.03
N ASP A 177 16.16 8.87 -16.21
CA ASP A 177 16.73 9.21 -17.51
C ASP A 177 16.60 10.69 -17.90
N SER A 178 15.69 11.45 -17.27
CA SER A 178 15.53 12.89 -17.54
C SER A 178 16.56 13.76 -16.82
N ILE A 179 17.30 13.22 -15.85
CA ILE A 179 18.36 13.94 -15.12
C ILE A 179 19.58 14.21 -16.03
N ASN A 180 19.77 13.40 -17.05
CA ASN A 180 20.90 13.50 -17.98
C ASN A 180 20.64 14.40 -19.20
N ASN A 181 19.44 14.99 -19.33
CA ASN A 181 19.12 15.87 -20.45
C ASN A 181 18.67 17.26 -19.95
N PRO A 182 19.57 18.27 -19.95
CA PRO A 182 19.27 19.61 -19.44
C PRO A 182 18.15 20.34 -20.20
N LYS A 183 17.77 19.89 -21.39
CA LYS A 183 16.68 20.49 -22.18
C LYS A 183 15.27 20.10 -21.66
N HIS A 184 15.14 19.09 -20.82
CA HIS A 184 13.86 18.64 -20.27
C HIS A 184 13.55 19.14 -18.84
N CYS A 185 14.47 19.90 -18.23
CA CYS A 185 14.29 20.46 -16.88
C CYS A 185 13.54 21.81 -16.85
N PHE A 186 13.11 22.33 -18.00
CA PHE A 186 12.40 23.60 -18.10
C PHE A 186 10.94 23.36 -18.49
N TYR A 187 10.06 23.18 -17.50
CA TYR A 187 8.63 23.32 -17.75
C TYR A 187 8.19 24.73 -17.39
N GLN A 188 7.58 25.38 -18.40
CA GLN A 188 6.90 26.65 -18.25
C GLN A 188 5.69 26.49 -17.33
N VAL A 189 5.61 27.30 -16.29
CA VAL A 189 4.54 27.27 -15.28
C VAL A 189 3.35 28.05 -15.81
N ASP A 190 2.42 27.38 -16.47
CA ASP A 190 1.08 27.91 -16.67
C ASP A 190 0.10 27.26 -15.69
N LYS A 191 -0.32 28.05 -14.68
CA LYS A 191 -1.34 27.73 -13.66
C LYS A 191 -0.93 26.70 -12.60
N ILE A 192 -0.34 27.21 -11.54
CA ILE A 192 -0.03 26.52 -10.29
C ILE A 192 -1.32 26.00 -9.65
N ARG A 193 -1.62 24.71 -9.82
CA ARG A 193 -2.37 23.95 -8.83
C ARG A 193 -1.42 23.74 -7.64
N GLU A 194 -1.94 23.86 -6.41
CA GLU A 194 -1.18 23.70 -5.17
C GLU A 194 -0.13 22.58 -5.28
N PRO A 195 1.17 22.85 -5.15
CA PRO A 195 2.17 21.80 -5.22
C PRO A 195 1.86 20.81 -4.11
N LYS A 196 1.55 19.58 -4.46
CA LYS A 196 1.53 18.47 -3.52
C LYS A 196 2.98 18.17 -3.20
N MET A 197 3.53 18.85 -2.20
CA MET A 197 4.86 18.52 -1.71
C MET A 197 4.84 17.09 -1.18
N SER A 198 5.32 16.15 -1.96
CA SER A 198 5.45 14.78 -1.53
C SER A 198 6.73 14.61 -0.70
N ARG A 199 6.75 13.57 0.12
CA ARG A 199 7.95 13.13 0.85
C ARG A 199 9.19 13.04 -0.06
N TYR A 200 9.00 12.60 -1.30
CA TYR A 200 10.06 12.41 -2.28
C TYR A 200 10.63 13.74 -2.80
N ASP A 201 9.85 14.81 -2.74
CA ASP A 201 10.21 16.12 -3.27
C ASP A 201 11.19 16.85 -2.39
N LEU A 202 11.10 16.64 -1.07
CA LEU A 202 11.98 17.27 -0.09
C LEU A 202 13.29 16.52 0.09
N PHE A 203 13.27 15.18 0.02
CA PHE A 203 14.38 14.34 0.45
C PHE A 203 14.94 13.43 -0.63
N GLY A 204 14.43 13.48 -1.88
CA GLY A 204 14.86 12.62 -2.99
C GLY A 204 14.46 11.14 -2.83
N HIS A 205 14.73 10.32 -3.85
CA HIS A 205 14.39 8.89 -3.90
C HIS A 205 15.25 7.98 -2.99
N TYR A 206 16.01 8.53 -2.05
CA TYR A 206 16.87 7.74 -1.19
C TYR A 206 16.08 7.08 -0.08
N ARG A 207 15.65 5.85 -0.32
CA ARG A 207 14.78 5.03 0.55
C ARG A 207 15.35 4.74 1.95
N TYR A 208 16.63 5.01 2.22
CA TYR A 208 17.32 4.43 3.39
C TYR A 208 18.32 5.36 4.07
N LYS A 209 18.18 6.70 3.99
CA LYS A 209 19.17 7.56 4.63
C LYS A 209 18.57 8.34 5.79
N PRO A 210 19.22 8.31 6.96
CA PRO A 210 18.82 9.13 8.09
C PRO A 210 18.92 10.61 7.69
N THR A 211 17.89 11.37 8.05
CA THR A 211 17.86 12.82 7.87
C THR A 211 17.99 13.45 9.24
N HIS A 212 19.02 14.27 9.41
CA HIS A 212 19.29 14.96 10.67
C HIS A 212 18.88 16.42 10.56
N TYR A 213 18.17 16.90 11.61
CA TYR A 213 17.73 18.28 11.70
C TYR A 213 18.63 19.06 12.65
N PHE A 214 19.31 20.09 12.12
CA PHE A 214 20.16 20.96 12.88
C PHE A 214 19.55 22.36 12.94
N TYR A 215 19.55 22.96 14.12
CA TYR A 215 19.01 24.31 14.36
C TYR A 215 17.50 24.43 14.08
N PHE A 216 16.77 23.34 14.10
CA PHE A 216 15.32 23.32 13.94
C PHE A 216 14.63 23.57 15.28
N ASN A 217 14.43 24.85 15.64
CA ASN A 217 13.78 25.27 16.86
C ASN A 217 13.14 26.66 16.69
N ASP A 218 12.30 27.08 17.65
CA ASP A 218 11.61 28.35 17.60
C ASP A 218 12.57 29.56 17.62
N SER A 219 13.77 29.43 18.21
CA SER A 219 14.76 30.52 18.24
C SER A 219 15.26 30.91 16.85
N ASN A 220 15.39 29.96 15.93
CA ASN A 220 15.79 30.20 14.54
C ASN A 220 14.68 30.82 13.70
N LEU A 221 13.46 30.88 14.21
CA LEU A 221 12.30 31.51 13.56
C LEU A 221 11.99 32.92 14.08
N LYS A 222 12.64 33.40 15.16
CA LYS A 222 12.30 34.66 15.85
C LYS A 222 12.17 35.88 14.92
N ASN A 223 13.05 36.01 13.94
CA ASN A 223 13.10 37.16 13.03
C ASN A 223 12.47 36.85 11.65
N THR A 224 11.57 35.86 11.59
CA THR A 224 10.90 35.45 10.34
C THR A 224 9.39 35.68 10.42
N SER A 225 8.72 35.57 9.28
CA SER A 225 7.25 35.56 9.24
C SER A 225 6.65 34.35 9.95
N LEU A 226 7.46 33.33 10.27
CA LEU A 226 7.07 32.10 10.96
C LEU A 226 7.35 32.11 12.48
N LYS A 227 7.68 33.27 13.07
CA LYS A 227 8.04 33.40 14.50
C LYS A 227 7.00 32.84 15.48
N TYR A 228 5.77 32.67 15.05
CA TYR A 228 4.66 32.13 15.85
C TYR A 228 4.26 30.69 15.48
N SER A 229 5.02 29.99 14.63
CA SER A 229 4.64 28.65 14.16
C SER A 229 4.59 27.58 15.25
N LYS A 230 5.27 27.81 16.40
CA LYS A 230 5.36 26.83 17.51
C LYS A 230 6.00 25.51 17.11
N LEU A 231 7.13 25.60 16.40
CA LEU A 231 7.88 24.45 15.89
C LEU A 231 8.29 23.48 17.01
N ASP A 232 8.77 24.02 18.15
CA ASP A 232 9.20 23.20 19.29
C ASP A 232 8.01 22.44 19.90
N LYS A 233 6.84 23.07 20.00
CA LYS A 233 5.62 22.38 20.44
C LYS A 233 5.19 21.28 19.47
N TYR A 234 5.27 21.52 18.17
CA TYR A 234 4.97 20.51 17.15
C TYR A 234 5.95 19.34 17.21
N ARG A 235 7.24 19.62 17.42
CA ARG A 235 8.30 18.60 17.49
C ARG A 235 8.15 17.69 18.70
N ASN A 236 7.85 18.25 19.86
CA ASN A 236 7.83 17.54 21.15
C ASN A 236 6.52 16.78 21.40
N PHE A 237 5.57 16.85 20.49
CA PHE A 237 4.34 16.07 20.58
C PHE A 237 4.60 14.62 20.15
N GLU A 238 4.54 13.70 21.09
CA GLU A 238 4.64 12.26 20.84
C GLU A 238 3.28 11.64 20.49
N PRO A 239 3.05 11.23 19.25
CA PRO A 239 2.14 10.12 18.99
C PRO A 239 2.94 8.94 18.43
N GLY A 240 2.70 7.76 18.97
CA GLY A 240 3.36 6.55 18.51
C GLY A 240 3.34 6.39 16.99
N VAL A 241 4.54 6.06 16.47
CA VAL A 241 4.77 5.51 15.14
C VAL A 241 4.52 6.45 13.95
N CYS A 242 5.51 7.24 13.58
CA CYS A 242 5.84 7.56 12.17
C CYS A 242 7.15 8.36 12.13
N ASP A 243 7.92 8.25 11.05
CA ASP A 243 9.11 9.03 10.66
C ASP A 243 8.95 10.55 10.92
N GLU A 244 9.03 10.96 12.18
CA GLU A 244 8.66 12.30 12.67
C GLU A 244 9.53 13.40 12.08
N ASP A 245 10.78 13.08 11.84
CA ASP A 245 11.77 14.04 11.36
C ASP A 245 11.42 14.63 9.97
N LYS A 246 10.73 13.88 9.13
CA LYS A 246 10.39 14.33 7.77
C LYS A 246 9.24 15.33 7.71
N LEU A 247 8.42 15.37 8.76
CA LEU A 247 7.25 16.23 8.80
C LEU A 247 7.55 17.68 9.24
N LEU A 248 8.71 17.94 9.86
CA LEU A 248 9.07 19.28 10.35
C LEU A 248 9.14 20.31 9.22
N VAL A 249 9.74 19.98 8.10
CA VAL A 249 9.81 20.87 6.94
C VAL A 249 8.43 21.14 6.36
N LEU A 250 7.60 20.09 6.26
CA LEU A 250 6.22 20.22 5.80
C LEU A 250 5.38 21.05 6.76
N PHE A 251 5.57 20.88 8.06
CA PHE A 251 4.91 21.71 9.06
C PHE A 251 5.24 23.18 8.86
N LEU A 252 6.50 23.56 8.70
CA LEU A 252 6.89 24.95 8.44
C LEU A 252 6.34 25.48 7.12
N TYR A 253 6.37 24.67 6.05
CA TYR A 253 5.79 25.01 4.76
C TYR A 253 4.29 25.32 4.89
N TYR A 254 3.54 24.45 5.58
CA TYR A 254 2.10 24.65 5.78
C TYR A 254 1.80 25.74 6.79
N SER A 255 2.62 25.94 7.83
CA SER A 255 2.47 27.06 8.76
C SER A 255 2.65 28.41 8.08
N ASN A 256 3.57 28.50 7.10
CA ASN A 256 3.72 29.69 6.28
C ASN A 256 2.45 29.99 5.46
N LYS A 257 1.75 28.96 5.00
CA LYS A 257 0.54 29.09 4.16
C LYS A 257 -0.75 29.19 4.98
N TYR A 258 -0.79 28.58 6.16
CA TYR A 258 -1.96 28.47 7.03
C TYR A 258 -1.62 28.90 8.46
N PRO A 259 -1.64 30.21 8.77
CA PRO A 259 -1.26 30.72 10.10
C PRO A 259 -2.12 30.18 11.25
N VAL A 260 -3.31 29.66 10.95
CA VAL A 260 -4.20 29.05 11.98
C VAL A 260 -3.60 27.79 12.62
N LEU A 261 -2.59 27.17 12.00
CA LEU A 261 -1.92 25.99 12.57
C LEU A 261 -1.26 26.31 13.92
N GLU A 262 -0.72 27.53 14.09
CA GLU A 262 -0.23 28.05 15.38
C GLU A 262 -1.34 28.03 16.44
N LYS A 263 -2.51 28.59 16.11
CA LYS A 263 -3.64 28.65 17.04
C LYS A 263 -4.13 27.28 17.43
N LEU A 264 -4.21 26.35 16.46
CA LEU A 264 -4.55 24.96 16.73
C LEU A 264 -3.57 24.30 17.71
N LEU A 265 -2.27 24.53 17.56
CA LEU A 265 -1.26 24.02 18.49
C LEU A 265 -1.41 24.65 19.88
N LEU A 266 -1.62 25.98 19.95
CA LEU A 266 -1.82 26.67 21.22
C LEU A 266 -3.07 26.23 21.96
N GLU A 267 -4.13 25.90 21.22
CA GLU A 267 -5.40 25.43 21.78
C GLU A 267 -5.42 23.91 22.05
N GLY A 268 -4.29 23.20 21.85
CA GLY A 268 -4.14 21.78 22.16
C GLY A 268 -4.71 20.84 21.10
N PHE A 269 -4.74 21.24 19.84
CA PHE A 269 -5.16 20.42 18.72
C PHE A 269 -3.97 19.89 17.90
N GLU A 270 -2.90 19.48 18.57
CA GLU A 270 -1.67 18.97 17.95
C GLU A 270 -1.94 17.83 16.97
N THR A 271 -2.80 16.89 17.34
CA THR A 271 -3.18 15.76 16.49
C THR A 271 -3.82 16.21 15.19
N ILE A 272 -4.67 17.26 15.22
CA ILE A 272 -5.28 17.84 14.02
C ILE A 272 -4.21 18.40 13.08
N VAL A 273 -3.23 19.13 13.65
CA VAL A 273 -2.14 19.71 12.86
C VAL A 273 -1.30 18.62 12.22
N ARG A 274 -0.95 17.56 12.96
CA ARG A 274 -0.21 16.42 12.43
C ARG A 274 -0.99 15.66 11.35
N GLN A 275 -2.26 15.39 11.57
CA GLN A 275 -3.12 14.77 10.55
C GLN A 275 -3.21 15.62 9.28
N PHE A 276 -3.33 16.95 9.42
CA PHE A 276 -3.34 17.86 8.27
C PHE A 276 -2.03 17.81 7.48
N VAL A 277 -0.89 17.88 8.15
CA VAL A 277 0.44 17.82 7.53
C VAL A 277 0.66 16.45 6.87
N SER A 278 0.32 15.38 7.54
CA SER A 278 0.45 14.00 7.04
C SER A 278 -0.49 13.72 5.87
N PHE A 279 -1.74 14.15 5.93
CA PHE A 279 -2.72 13.98 4.87
C PHE A 279 -2.31 14.68 3.58
N LYS A 280 -1.80 15.91 3.68
CA LYS A 280 -1.27 16.67 2.54
C LYS A 280 -0.07 15.97 1.90
N ASN A 281 0.65 15.15 2.67
CA ASN A 281 1.80 14.38 2.20
C ASN A 281 1.45 12.99 1.64
N GLY A 282 0.18 12.58 1.62
CA GLY A 282 -0.26 11.28 1.09
C GLY A 282 0.01 10.07 1.99
N TYR A 283 0.35 10.29 3.27
CA TYR A 283 0.75 9.20 4.18
C TYR A 283 -0.41 8.38 4.76
N TYR A 284 -1.65 8.87 4.72
CA TYR A 284 -2.81 8.18 5.31
C TYR A 284 -3.77 7.63 4.26
N TYR A 285 -3.42 6.48 3.69
CA TYR A 285 -4.38 5.69 2.88
C TYR A 285 -5.21 4.68 3.70
N HIS A 286 -4.95 4.49 5.01
CA HIS A 286 -5.47 3.32 5.73
C HIS A 286 -6.57 3.55 6.77
N TYR A 287 -6.96 4.78 7.06
CA TYR A 287 -8.21 5.02 7.80
C TYR A 287 -9.13 5.88 6.95
N GLY A 288 -9.86 5.16 6.07
CA GLY A 288 -10.87 5.75 5.22
C GLY A 288 -12.03 6.29 6.04
N SER A 289 -11.90 7.47 6.62
CA SER A 289 -13.06 8.28 6.86
C SER A 289 -13.55 8.75 5.48
N LYS A 290 -14.59 8.11 4.96
CA LYS A 290 -15.35 8.54 3.80
C LYS A 290 -16.11 9.85 4.05
N PHE A 291 -15.61 10.70 4.91
CA PHE A 291 -16.10 12.06 5.05
C PHE A 291 -15.76 12.82 3.77
N LYS A 292 -16.55 12.58 2.73
CA LYS A 292 -16.57 13.36 1.50
C LYS A 292 -16.93 14.80 1.86
N GLY A 293 -15.94 15.64 1.92
CA GLY A 293 -16.14 17.06 2.08
C GLY A 293 -14.96 17.69 2.82
N ARG A 294 -14.70 18.94 2.51
CA ARG A 294 -13.74 19.77 3.24
C ARG A 294 -14.34 20.10 4.61
N ILE A 295 -14.20 19.18 5.56
CA ILE A 295 -14.83 19.28 6.88
C ILE A 295 -14.22 20.46 7.62
N PHE A 296 -12.90 20.63 7.54
CA PHE A 296 -12.19 21.74 8.14
C PHE A 296 -11.65 22.71 7.08
N ASN A 297 -11.78 24.00 7.37
CA ASN A 297 -11.29 25.04 6.47
C ASN A 297 -10.06 25.74 7.08
N PHE A 298 -8.88 25.17 6.88
CA PHE A 298 -7.62 25.71 7.40
C PHE A 298 -7.21 27.06 6.79
N ARG A 299 -7.94 27.59 5.80
CA ARG A 299 -7.74 28.97 5.30
C ARG A 299 -8.33 30.03 6.22
N LYS A 300 -9.11 29.62 7.20
CA LYS A 300 -9.70 30.51 8.21
C LYS A 300 -8.69 30.90 9.28
N LEU A 301 -8.99 31.97 10.00
CA LEU A 301 -8.05 32.57 10.97
C LEU A 301 -8.30 32.17 12.41
N THR A 302 -9.45 31.58 12.71
CA THR A 302 -9.81 31.11 14.06
C THR A 302 -10.12 29.63 14.06
N VAL A 303 -9.88 28.95 15.18
CA VAL A 303 -10.12 27.51 15.32
C VAL A 303 -11.61 27.18 15.18
N ALA A 304 -12.50 28.02 15.71
CA ALA A 304 -13.94 27.87 15.56
C ALA A 304 -14.37 27.90 14.08
N GLU A 305 -13.85 28.85 13.29
CA GLU A 305 -14.14 28.92 11.86
C GLU A 305 -13.53 27.74 11.08
N VAL A 306 -12.36 27.25 11.49
CA VAL A 306 -11.75 26.06 10.89
C VAL A 306 -12.69 24.87 11.04
N PHE A 307 -13.23 24.67 12.23
CA PHE A 307 -14.15 23.56 12.55
C PHE A 307 -15.59 23.84 12.14
N LYS A 308 -15.87 25.03 11.61
CA LYS A 308 -17.22 25.49 11.24
C LYS A 308 -18.19 25.43 12.44
N CYS A 309 -17.73 25.74 13.62
CA CYS A 309 -18.49 25.76 14.86
C CYS A 309 -18.51 27.16 15.48
N ASN A 310 -19.46 27.42 16.39
CA ASN A 310 -19.47 28.63 17.18
C ASN A 310 -18.56 28.51 18.43
N LYS A 311 -18.36 29.59 19.16
CA LYS A 311 -17.48 29.61 20.35
C LYS A 311 -17.97 28.70 21.48
N ALA A 312 -19.30 28.56 21.64
CA ALA A 312 -19.89 27.70 22.66
C ALA A 312 -19.66 26.23 22.33
N GLU A 313 -19.96 25.81 21.08
CA GLU A 313 -19.67 24.47 20.57
C GLU A 313 -18.17 24.14 20.71
N LEU A 314 -17.28 25.08 20.40
CA LEU A 314 -15.83 24.87 20.55
C LEU A 314 -15.43 24.63 22.00
N ARG A 315 -16.02 25.38 22.96
CA ARG A 315 -15.77 25.20 24.39
C ARG A 315 -16.20 23.81 24.84
N GLU A 316 -17.41 23.40 24.49
CA GLU A 316 -17.97 22.10 24.83
C GLU A 316 -17.15 20.95 24.25
N ILE A 317 -16.68 21.08 22.99
CA ILE A 317 -15.73 20.10 22.39
C ILE A 317 -14.46 19.99 23.21
N LYS A 318 -13.87 21.12 23.62
CA LYS A 318 -12.64 21.13 24.41
C LYS A 318 -12.81 20.48 25.78
N GLU A 319 -13.96 20.69 26.42
CA GLU A 319 -14.29 20.09 27.70
C GLU A 319 -14.52 18.57 27.62
N LYS A 320 -15.22 18.11 26.58
CA LYS A 320 -15.51 16.68 26.36
C LYS A 320 -14.30 15.88 25.90
N ILE A 321 -13.39 16.50 25.16
CA ILE A 321 -12.20 15.84 24.62
C ILE A 321 -11.02 16.07 25.57
N LEU A 322 -10.94 15.27 26.63
CA LEU A 322 -9.92 15.38 27.67
C LEU A 322 -8.53 14.88 27.21
N ASN A 323 -8.48 13.94 26.28
CA ASN A 323 -7.24 13.32 25.82
C ASN A 323 -6.76 13.94 24.48
N PRO A 324 -5.47 14.29 24.32
CA PRO A 324 -4.92 14.77 23.04
C PRO A 324 -5.20 13.81 21.87
N LEU A 325 -5.18 12.50 22.10
CA LEU A 325 -5.53 11.50 21.08
C LEU A 325 -7.00 11.55 20.66
N GLY A 326 -7.91 11.92 21.58
CA GLY A 326 -9.33 12.13 21.28
C GLY A 326 -9.60 13.40 20.47
N ARG A 327 -8.62 14.33 20.35
CA ARG A 327 -8.73 15.55 19.54
C ARG A 327 -8.40 15.33 18.05
N THR A 328 -8.70 14.13 17.53
CA THR A 328 -8.58 13.83 16.10
C THR A 328 -9.68 14.53 15.30
N GLN A 329 -9.48 14.64 13.99
CA GLN A 329 -10.53 15.16 13.10
C GLN A 329 -11.84 14.40 13.26
N SER A 330 -11.78 13.07 13.30
CA SER A 330 -12.96 12.21 13.45
C SER A 330 -13.68 12.49 14.77
N ALA A 331 -12.96 12.54 15.88
CA ALA A 331 -13.56 12.79 17.20
C ALA A 331 -14.27 14.17 17.29
N ILE A 332 -13.67 15.20 16.72
CA ILE A 332 -14.28 16.54 16.72
C ILE A 332 -15.55 16.57 15.85
N ILE A 333 -15.52 15.89 14.72
CA ILE A 333 -16.69 15.78 13.83
C ILE A 333 -17.82 15.06 14.52
N GLU A 334 -17.51 13.94 15.17
CA GLU A 334 -18.49 13.16 15.94
C GLU A 334 -19.12 14.01 17.06
N GLU A 335 -18.30 14.72 17.86
CA GLU A 335 -18.82 15.58 18.91
C GLU A 335 -19.70 16.70 18.35
N LEU A 336 -19.30 17.38 17.28
CA LEU A 336 -20.13 18.38 16.61
C LEU A 336 -21.44 17.78 16.08
N PHE A 337 -21.40 16.56 15.56
CA PHE A 337 -22.58 15.84 15.12
C PHE A 337 -23.55 15.58 16.29
N PHE A 338 -23.02 15.06 17.42
CA PHE A 338 -23.84 14.78 18.59
C PHE A 338 -24.45 16.05 19.21
N LEU A 339 -23.69 17.11 19.30
CA LEU A 339 -24.16 18.41 19.80
C LEU A 339 -25.30 18.97 18.95
N ARG A 340 -25.12 19.02 17.64
CA ARG A 340 -26.08 19.62 16.71
C ARG A 340 -27.39 18.83 16.62
N ASN A 341 -27.30 17.52 16.77
CA ASN A 341 -28.46 16.65 16.73
C ASN A 341 -29.05 16.37 18.12
N LYS A 342 -28.54 17.04 19.18
CA LYS A 342 -29.00 16.88 20.58
C LYS A 342 -29.04 15.42 21.03
N ILE A 343 -28.03 14.65 20.62
CA ILE A 343 -27.92 13.23 20.96
C ILE A 343 -27.48 13.09 22.42
N SER A 344 -28.16 12.25 23.19
CA SER A 344 -27.82 12.01 24.59
C SER A 344 -26.44 11.33 24.72
N VAL A 345 -25.79 11.47 25.89
CA VAL A 345 -24.49 10.85 26.16
C VAL A 345 -24.57 9.32 26.01
N THR A 346 -25.67 8.73 26.45
CA THR A 346 -25.92 7.27 26.34
C THR A 346 -26.08 6.82 24.90
N ASP A 347 -26.85 7.54 24.09
CA ASP A 347 -27.02 7.24 22.67
C ASP A 347 -25.70 7.47 21.90
N ALA A 348 -24.97 8.54 22.21
CA ALA A 348 -23.65 8.81 21.63
C ALA A 348 -22.64 7.70 21.92
N TYR A 349 -22.63 7.20 23.16
CA TYR A 349 -21.80 6.06 23.52
C TYR A 349 -22.15 4.82 22.69
N TYR A 350 -23.44 4.50 22.57
CA TYR A 350 -23.90 3.36 21.78
C TYR A 350 -23.55 3.51 20.29
N LEU A 351 -23.78 4.68 19.70
CA LEU A 351 -23.44 4.95 18.30
C LEU A 351 -21.94 4.81 18.00
N ARG A 352 -21.09 5.09 19.00
CA ARG A 352 -19.64 4.84 18.91
C ARG A 352 -19.28 3.38 19.07
N SER A 353 -19.81 2.72 20.11
CA SER A 353 -19.46 1.33 20.43
C SER A 353 -19.85 0.36 19.31
N THR A 354 -20.96 0.62 18.63
CA THR A 354 -21.40 -0.14 17.45
C THR A 354 -20.74 0.27 16.14
N ALA A 355 -19.92 1.32 16.15
CA ALA A 355 -19.29 1.91 14.97
C ALA A 355 -20.23 2.44 13.88
N ILE A 356 -21.55 2.54 14.15
CA ILE A 356 -22.52 3.08 13.17
C ILE A 356 -22.22 4.52 12.76
N ILE A 357 -21.62 5.30 13.66
CA ILE A 357 -21.23 6.68 13.39
C ILE A 357 -20.20 6.78 12.23
N CYS A 358 -19.45 5.71 11.96
CA CYS A 358 -18.52 5.65 10.84
C CYS A 358 -19.24 5.42 9.49
N HIS A 359 -20.52 5.11 9.51
CA HIS A 359 -21.37 4.80 8.34
C HIS A 359 -22.44 5.87 8.15
N GLN A 360 -22.01 7.11 7.91
CA GLN A 360 -22.92 8.27 7.87
C GLN A 360 -24.03 8.14 6.83
N GLU A 361 -23.74 7.61 5.64
CA GLU A 361 -24.75 7.45 4.58
C GLU A 361 -25.89 6.51 5.02
N GLN A 362 -25.55 5.43 5.73
CA GLN A 362 -26.52 4.49 6.26
C GLN A 362 -27.29 5.09 7.45
N LEU A 363 -26.57 5.79 8.33
CA LEU A 363 -27.20 6.48 9.46
C LEU A 363 -28.19 7.56 8.99
N ASP A 364 -27.85 8.33 7.95
CA ASP A 364 -28.71 9.33 7.33
C ASP A 364 -29.93 8.67 6.67
N LEU A 365 -29.77 7.50 6.04
CA LEU A 365 -30.86 6.70 5.50
C LEU A 365 -31.88 6.31 6.60
N LEU A 366 -31.35 5.78 7.71
CA LEU A 366 -32.17 5.37 8.86
C LEU A 366 -32.88 6.58 9.51
N HIS A 367 -32.15 7.71 9.60
CA HIS A 367 -32.66 8.92 10.22
C HIS A 367 -33.83 9.56 9.45
N LYS A 368 -34.01 9.28 8.17
CA LYS A 368 -35.20 9.71 7.41
C LYS A 368 -36.50 9.19 8.02
N TYR A 369 -36.48 8.05 8.69
CA TYR A 369 -37.67 7.37 9.22
C TYR A 369 -37.78 7.42 10.73
N ARG A 370 -36.63 7.42 11.45
CA ARG A 370 -36.58 7.41 12.91
C ARG A 370 -35.57 8.39 13.47
N SER A 371 -35.89 9.00 14.63
CA SER A 371 -34.91 9.80 15.35
C SER A 371 -33.75 8.93 15.81
N TYR A 372 -32.56 9.53 16.06
CA TYR A 372 -31.35 8.82 16.53
C TYR A 372 -31.62 7.98 17.78
N HIS A 373 -32.37 8.51 18.76
CA HIS A 373 -32.79 7.77 19.94
C HIS A 373 -33.62 6.51 19.60
N LYS A 374 -34.57 6.61 18.67
CA LYS A 374 -35.39 5.46 18.22
C LYS A 374 -34.56 4.44 17.45
N ILE A 375 -33.54 4.88 16.69
CA ILE A 375 -32.60 3.98 16.00
C ILE A 375 -31.78 3.21 17.05
N VAL A 376 -31.19 3.90 18.03
CA VAL A 376 -30.44 3.26 19.11
C VAL A 376 -31.30 2.27 19.88
N LYS A 377 -32.52 2.67 20.26
CA LYS A 377 -33.45 1.79 20.97
C LYS A 377 -33.80 0.54 20.16
N TYR A 378 -34.04 0.69 18.85
CA TYR A 378 -34.27 -0.45 17.97
C TYR A 378 -33.08 -1.40 17.94
N PHE A 379 -31.86 -0.89 17.76
CA PHE A 379 -30.66 -1.74 17.73
C PHE A 379 -30.42 -2.48 19.04
N GLN A 380 -30.65 -1.80 20.17
CA GLN A 380 -30.57 -2.44 21.50
C GLN A 380 -31.63 -3.55 21.65
N GLN A 381 -32.86 -3.30 21.24
CA GLN A 381 -33.94 -4.28 21.28
C GLN A 381 -33.69 -5.50 20.41
N GLN A 382 -33.08 -5.29 19.23
CA GLN A 382 -32.71 -6.34 18.29
C GLN A 382 -31.35 -6.98 18.60
N LYS A 383 -30.66 -6.54 19.69
CA LYS A 383 -29.32 -7.03 20.10
C LYS A 383 -28.28 -6.89 18.98
N ILE A 384 -28.30 -5.78 18.28
CA ILE A 384 -27.32 -5.46 17.22
C ILE A 384 -26.14 -4.78 17.89
N ASP A 385 -25.13 -5.56 18.28
CA ASP A 385 -23.96 -5.07 19.02
C ASP A 385 -22.88 -4.48 18.09
N ALA A 386 -22.90 -4.83 16.82
CA ALA A 386 -21.99 -4.31 15.80
C ALA A 386 -22.77 -3.88 14.55
N PHE A 387 -22.45 -2.69 14.02
CA PHE A 387 -23.15 -2.19 12.84
C PHE A 387 -22.85 -3.00 11.57
N CYS A 388 -21.72 -3.72 11.54
CA CYS A 388 -21.39 -4.58 10.39
C CYS A 388 -22.53 -5.57 10.07
N ASP A 389 -23.15 -6.18 11.07
CA ASP A 389 -24.23 -7.16 10.85
C ASP A 389 -25.46 -6.52 10.20
N TYR A 390 -25.80 -5.30 10.64
CA TYR A 390 -26.90 -4.55 10.05
C TYR A 390 -26.52 -4.01 8.65
N ASN A 391 -25.29 -3.60 8.44
CA ASN A 391 -24.80 -3.16 7.13
C ASN A 391 -24.79 -4.31 6.12
N ASP A 392 -24.48 -5.53 6.55
CA ASP A 392 -24.59 -6.72 5.70
C ASP A 392 -26.03 -6.97 5.26
N TYR A 393 -26.99 -6.79 6.16
CA TYR A 393 -28.39 -6.83 5.78
C TYR A 393 -28.76 -5.79 4.69
N LEU A 394 -28.30 -4.54 4.83
CA LEU A 394 -28.52 -3.51 3.82
C LEU A 394 -27.91 -3.86 2.46
N ILE A 395 -26.73 -4.51 2.47
CA ILE A 395 -26.06 -5.00 1.26
C ILE A 395 -26.86 -6.16 0.62
N LEU A 396 -27.41 -7.07 1.44
CA LEU A 396 -28.27 -8.16 0.96
C LEU A 396 -29.51 -7.61 0.28
N LEU A 397 -30.16 -6.59 0.86
CA LEU A 397 -31.32 -5.93 0.23
C LEU A 397 -30.96 -5.35 -1.14
N ASP A 398 -29.79 -4.70 -1.29
CA ASP A 398 -29.31 -4.17 -2.57
C ASP A 398 -29.09 -5.29 -3.61
N ARG A 399 -28.45 -6.39 -3.22
CA ARG A 399 -28.22 -7.54 -4.12
C ARG A 399 -29.50 -8.24 -4.56
N LEU A 400 -30.51 -8.20 -3.70
CA LEU A 400 -31.85 -8.73 -4.00
C LEU A 400 -32.73 -7.74 -4.78
N ASN A 401 -32.27 -6.50 -4.96
CA ASN A 401 -33.05 -5.39 -5.50
C ASN A 401 -34.35 -5.08 -4.67
N ILE A 402 -34.28 -5.26 -3.37
CA ILE A 402 -35.35 -4.93 -2.45
C ILE A 402 -35.31 -3.43 -2.15
N ASN A 403 -36.46 -2.76 -2.29
CA ASN A 403 -36.58 -1.32 -2.04
C ASN A 403 -36.35 -0.99 -0.56
N LYS A 404 -35.36 -0.12 -0.28
CA LYS A 404 -35.03 0.40 1.04
C LYS A 404 -35.81 1.67 1.43
N ASP A 405 -36.63 2.22 0.53
CA ASP A 405 -37.48 3.38 0.83
C ASP A 405 -38.77 2.97 1.56
N ASN A 406 -38.65 2.06 2.52
CA ASN A 406 -39.74 1.56 3.36
C ASN A 406 -39.21 1.33 4.78
N GLU A 407 -39.88 1.95 5.76
CA GLU A 407 -39.50 1.83 7.17
C GLU A 407 -39.49 0.38 7.66
N ASN A 408 -40.50 -0.42 7.27
CA ASN A 408 -40.58 -1.82 7.71
C ASN A 408 -39.46 -2.69 7.15
N THR A 409 -38.93 -2.35 5.98
CA THR A 409 -37.76 -3.01 5.39
C THR A 409 -36.49 -2.65 6.15
N LEU A 410 -36.36 -1.37 6.54
CA LEU A 410 -35.19 -0.91 7.29
C LEU A 410 -35.22 -1.31 8.77
N PHE A 411 -36.44 -1.41 9.36
CA PHE A 411 -36.61 -1.73 10.78
C PHE A 411 -37.56 -2.92 10.95
N PRO A 412 -37.22 -4.12 10.47
CA PRO A 412 -38.04 -5.31 10.65
C PRO A 412 -38.28 -5.59 12.12
N SER A 413 -39.43 -6.15 12.46
CA SER A 413 -39.82 -6.47 13.84
C SER A 413 -38.88 -7.50 14.48
N ASP A 414 -38.31 -8.41 13.70
CA ASP A 414 -37.27 -9.37 14.05
C ASP A 414 -36.18 -9.26 13.02
N PHE A 415 -35.10 -8.59 13.40
CA PHE A 415 -33.93 -8.34 12.53
C PHE A 415 -33.21 -9.64 12.13
N LYS A 416 -33.07 -10.58 13.08
CA LYS A 416 -32.36 -11.83 12.81
C LYS A 416 -33.09 -12.65 11.75
N THR A 417 -34.38 -12.84 11.93
CA THR A 417 -35.24 -13.56 10.95
C THR A 417 -35.21 -12.88 9.59
N ALA A 418 -35.26 -11.55 9.54
CA ALA A 418 -35.22 -10.79 8.28
C ALA A 418 -33.86 -10.94 7.59
N HIS A 419 -32.77 -10.86 8.31
CA HIS A 419 -31.42 -11.07 7.80
C HIS A 419 -31.25 -12.49 7.23
N ASP A 420 -31.60 -13.51 8.02
CA ASP A 420 -31.46 -14.92 7.63
C ASP A 420 -32.31 -15.25 6.39
N SER A 421 -33.52 -14.67 6.31
CA SER A 421 -34.39 -14.79 5.13
C SER A 421 -33.76 -14.15 3.89
N ALA A 422 -33.15 -12.97 4.05
CA ALA A 422 -32.46 -12.30 2.94
C ALA A 422 -31.24 -13.10 2.44
N VAL A 423 -30.48 -13.75 3.36
CA VAL A 423 -29.38 -14.67 2.99
C VAL A 423 -29.91 -15.84 2.19
N GLN A 424 -30.99 -16.49 2.65
CA GLN A 424 -31.59 -17.64 1.94
C GLN A 424 -32.11 -17.25 0.55
N MET A 425 -32.81 -16.11 0.43
CA MET A 425 -33.30 -15.60 -0.87
C MET A 425 -32.13 -15.33 -1.84
N LEU A 426 -31.03 -14.77 -1.36
CA LEU A 426 -29.85 -14.53 -2.19
C LEU A 426 -29.22 -15.84 -2.65
N GLN A 427 -29.08 -16.80 -1.76
CA GLN A 427 -28.55 -18.11 -2.09
C GLN A 427 -29.42 -18.85 -3.12
N GLN A 428 -30.73 -18.82 -2.96
CA GLN A 428 -31.67 -19.39 -3.94
C GLN A 428 -31.50 -18.73 -5.32
N LYS A 429 -31.46 -17.40 -5.37
CA LYS A 429 -31.22 -16.65 -6.62
C LYS A 429 -29.91 -17.03 -7.30
N GLU A 430 -28.83 -17.12 -6.53
CA GLU A 430 -27.52 -17.51 -7.07
C GLU A 430 -27.50 -18.97 -7.57
N ASP A 431 -28.19 -19.87 -6.87
CA ASP A 431 -28.31 -21.27 -7.28
C ASP A 431 -29.15 -21.41 -8.55
N GLU A 432 -30.24 -20.66 -8.69
CA GLU A 432 -31.04 -20.61 -9.92
C GLU A 432 -30.22 -20.05 -11.10
N GLU A 433 -29.49 -18.95 -10.90
CA GLU A 433 -28.60 -18.40 -11.93
C GLU A 433 -27.51 -19.40 -12.33
N ARG A 434 -26.96 -20.13 -11.35
CA ARG A 434 -25.93 -21.16 -11.59
C ARG A 434 -26.52 -22.34 -12.40
N LYS A 435 -27.72 -22.81 -12.03
CA LYS A 435 -28.44 -23.85 -12.77
C LYS A 435 -28.72 -23.42 -14.20
N ALA A 436 -29.25 -22.24 -14.42
CA ALA A 436 -29.54 -21.71 -15.75
C ALA A 436 -28.28 -21.60 -16.64
N LYS A 437 -27.16 -21.13 -16.05
CA LYS A 437 -25.85 -21.09 -16.76
C LYS A 437 -25.33 -22.50 -17.10
N LEU A 438 -25.55 -23.47 -16.21
CA LEU A 438 -25.17 -24.87 -16.44
C LEU A 438 -26.00 -25.51 -17.55
N GLU A 439 -27.32 -25.31 -17.52
CA GLU A 439 -28.22 -25.79 -18.58
C GLU A 439 -27.85 -25.23 -19.97
N GLN A 440 -27.54 -23.94 -20.05
CA GLN A 440 -27.08 -23.34 -21.29
C GLN A 440 -25.79 -23.99 -21.82
N LYS A 441 -24.85 -24.26 -20.90
CA LYS A 441 -23.58 -24.96 -21.26
C LYS A 441 -23.86 -26.37 -21.72
N LEU A 442 -24.70 -27.12 -21.03
CA LEU A 442 -25.07 -28.49 -21.38
C LEU A 442 -25.80 -28.54 -22.75
N ASN A 443 -26.72 -27.62 -23.01
CA ASN A 443 -27.40 -27.53 -24.29
C ASN A 443 -26.44 -27.26 -25.46
N LYS A 444 -25.47 -26.40 -25.29
CA LYS A 444 -24.40 -26.15 -26.27
C LYS A 444 -23.53 -27.39 -26.45
N PHE A 445 -23.14 -28.03 -25.37
CA PHE A 445 -22.33 -29.24 -25.38
C PHE A 445 -23.08 -30.41 -26.09
N ASN A 446 -24.36 -30.63 -25.79
CA ASN A 446 -25.16 -31.66 -26.41
C ASN A 446 -25.27 -31.51 -27.95
N LYS A 447 -25.36 -30.26 -28.43
CA LYS A 447 -25.30 -29.96 -29.86
C LYS A 447 -23.93 -30.34 -30.47
N LEU A 448 -22.84 -30.06 -29.78
CA LEU A 448 -21.49 -30.44 -30.19
C LEU A 448 -21.31 -31.95 -30.13
N LEU A 449 -21.77 -32.59 -29.06
CA LEU A 449 -21.68 -34.04 -28.88
C LEU A 449 -22.38 -34.82 -29.98
N LYS A 450 -23.56 -34.39 -30.45
CA LYS A 450 -24.21 -34.99 -31.63
C LYS A 450 -23.31 -34.97 -32.86
N LYS A 451 -22.61 -33.86 -33.10
CA LYS A 451 -21.65 -33.74 -34.21
C LYS A 451 -20.44 -34.65 -33.99
N TYR A 452 -19.92 -34.68 -32.76
CA TYR A 452 -18.77 -35.52 -32.42
C TYR A 452 -19.09 -37.02 -32.53
N LYS A 453 -20.24 -37.48 -32.02
CA LYS A 453 -20.70 -38.86 -32.16
C LYS A 453 -20.75 -39.30 -33.63
N LYS A 454 -21.30 -38.46 -34.51
CA LYS A 454 -21.39 -38.75 -35.95
C LYS A 454 -20.02 -38.83 -36.64
N LYS A 455 -19.04 -38.09 -36.16
CA LYS A 455 -17.72 -37.97 -36.80
C LYS A 455 -16.68 -38.92 -36.22
N TYR A 456 -16.68 -39.08 -34.89
CA TYR A 456 -15.61 -39.74 -34.16
C TYR A 456 -15.99 -41.07 -33.52
N THR A 457 -17.05 -41.72 -34.00
CA THR A 457 -17.39 -43.09 -33.62
C THR A 457 -16.88 -44.02 -34.68
N TYR A 458 -16.02 -44.97 -34.28
CA TYR A 458 -15.43 -45.97 -35.16
C TYR A 458 -15.25 -47.30 -34.40
N SER A 459 -15.38 -48.42 -35.10
CA SER A 459 -15.27 -49.75 -34.51
C SER A 459 -14.47 -50.68 -35.41
N SER A 460 -13.59 -51.46 -34.82
CA SER A 460 -12.95 -52.66 -35.46
C SER A 460 -13.62 -53.92 -34.93
N LYS A 461 -13.00 -55.04 -35.15
CA LYS A 461 -13.48 -56.37 -34.65
C LYS A 461 -13.54 -56.39 -33.12
N GLU A 462 -12.51 -55.85 -32.44
CA GLU A 462 -12.29 -55.97 -30.99
C GLU A 462 -12.43 -54.63 -30.21
N LEU A 463 -12.16 -53.50 -30.86
CA LEU A 463 -12.12 -52.20 -30.23
C LEU A 463 -13.18 -51.26 -30.81
N THR A 464 -13.64 -50.36 -29.95
CA THR A 464 -14.49 -49.23 -30.33
C THR A 464 -13.92 -47.92 -29.75
N ILE A 465 -14.06 -46.82 -30.52
CA ILE A 465 -13.76 -45.48 -30.07
C ILE A 465 -14.97 -44.58 -30.24
N ARG A 466 -15.25 -43.78 -29.27
CA ARG A 466 -16.35 -42.81 -29.28
C ARG A 466 -16.07 -41.61 -28.39
N PRO A 467 -16.78 -40.46 -28.59
CA PRO A 467 -16.73 -39.35 -27.69
C PRO A 467 -17.31 -39.69 -26.31
N LEU A 468 -16.73 -39.10 -25.26
CA LEU A 468 -17.32 -39.10 -23.92
C LEU A 468 -18.67 -38.38 -23.95
N ALA A 469 -19.71 -39.02 -23.39
CA ALA A 469 -21.10 -38.61 -23.62
C ALA A 469 -21.66 -37.61 -22.59
N SER A 470 -21.03 -37.52 -21.42
CA SER A 470 -21.46 -36.65 -20.33
C SER A 470 -20.30 -36.20 -19.45
N ILE A 471 -20.55 -35.24 -18.54
CA ILE A 471 -19.57 -34.84 -17.54
C ILE A 471 -19.28 -35.97 -16.56
N ASP A 472 -20.31 -36.73 -16.21
CA ASP A 472 -20.19 -37.88 -15.31
C ASP A 472 -19.30 -38.95 -15.92
N GLU A 473 -19.48 -39.23 -17.22
CA GLU A 473 -18.60 -40.15 -17.92
C GLU A 473 -17.15 -39.67 -18.01
N VAL A 474 -16.89 -38.36 -18.12
CA VAL A 474 -15.52 -37.81 -18.04
C VAL A 474 -14.93 -38.02 -16.64
N TYR A 475 -15.75 -37.89 -15.59
CA TYR A 475 -15.34 -38.15 -14.23
C TYR A 475 -15.03 -39.65 -14.02
N GLU A 476 -15.93 -40.55 -14.44
CA GLU A 476 -15.73 -41.99 -14.33
C GLU A 476 -14.48 -42.44 -15.10
N GLU A 477 -14.27 -41.89 -16.30
CA GLU A 477 -13.05 -42.13 -17.08
C GLU A 477 -11.79 -41.74 -16.34
N ALA A 478 -11.80 -40.57 -15.69
CA ALA A 478 -10.67 -40.12 -14.88
C ALA A 478 -10.37 -41.06 -13.70
N GLN A 479 -11.41 -41.57 -13.05
CA GLN A 479 -11.28 -42.49 -11.93
C GLN A 479 -10.74 -43.83 -12.37
N GLN A 480 -11.32 -44.44 -13.44
CA GLN A 480 -10.89 -45.72 -13.96
C GLN A 480 -9.46 -45.70 -14.52
N GLN A 481 -9.09 -44.63 -15.20
CA GLN A 481 -7.77 -44.43 -15.78
C GLN A 481 -6.73 -43.89 -14.81
N ASN A 482 -7.16 -43.39 -13.65
CA ASN A 482 -6.31 -42.68 -12.68
C ASN A 482 -5.48 -41.56 -13.38
N ASN A 483 -6.18 -40.66 -14.04
CA ASN A 483 -5.57 -39.57 -14.79
C ASN A 483 -6.29 -38.23 -14.55
N CYS A 484 -5.73 -37.14 -15.08
CA CYS A 484 -6.23 -35.78 -14.88
C CYS A 484 -7.25 -35.32 -15.95
N VAL A 485 -7.90 -36.23 -16.68
CA VAL A 485 -8.80 -35.84 -17.78
C VAL A 485 -9.98 -35.02 -17.30
N TYR A 486 -10.53 -35.31 -16.13
CA TYR A 486 -11.60 -34.50 -15.53
C TYR A 486 -11.14 -33.11 -15.11
N THR A 487 -10.07 -33.04 -14.33
CA THR A 487 -9.60 -31.77 -13.76
C THR A 487 -9.04 -30.81 -14.80
N ASN A 488 -8.33 -31.31 -15.82
CA ASN A 488 -7.59 -30.46 -16.75
C ASN A 488 -8.26 -30.27 -18.11
N TYR A 489 -9.12 -31.22 -18.53
CA TYR A 489 -9.66 -31.24 -19.88
C TYR A 489 -11.19 -31.14 -19.97
N CYS A 490 -11.94 -31.49 -18.93
CA CYS A 490 -13.40 -31.50 -18.94
C CYS A 490 -13.97 -30.13 -19.37
N GLU A 491 -13.48 -29.02 -18.79
CA GLU A 491 -13.98 -27.69 -19.14
C GLU A 491 -13.66 -27.31 -20.59
N LYS A 492 -12.49 -27.70 -21.09
CA LYS A 492 -12.10 -27.47 -22.51
C LYS A 492 -12.98 -28.24 -23.45
N TYR A 493 -13.31 -29.49 -23.10
CA TYR A 493 -14.21 -30.36 -23.87
C TYR A 493 -15.64 -29.79 -23.92
N LEU A 494 -16.20 -29.39 -22.78
CA LEU A 494 -17.51 -28.75 -22.71
C LEU A 494 -17.59 -27.43 -23.51
N LYS A 495 -16.48 -26.70 -23.59
CA LYS A 495 -16.38 -25.47 -24.40
C LYS A 495 -16.09 -25.75 -25.88
N GLY A 496 -15.92 -27.01 -26.27
CA GLY A 496 -15.58 -27.40 -27.65
C GLY A 496 -14.18 -26.94 -28.07
N LYS A 497 -13.23 -26.84 -27.14
CA LYS A 497 -11.83 -26.45 -27.41
C LYS A 497 -10.91 -27.65 -27.60
N THR A 498 -11.34 -28.84 -27.22
CA THR A 498 -10.67 -30.13 -27.45
C THR A 498 -11.73 -31.20 -27.59
N ILE A 499 -11.36 -32.37 -28.10
CA ILE A 499 -12.24 -33.53 -28.30
C ILE A 499 -11.68 -34.68 -27.47
N LEU A 500 -12.49 -35.15 -26.52
CA LEU A 500 -12.15 -36.31 -25.69
C LEU A 500 -12.91 -37.56 -26.18
N LEU A 501 -12.15 -38.59 -26.43
CA LEU A 501 -12.66 -39.88 -26.88
C LEU A 501 -12.20 -40.97 -25.93
N VAL A 502 -12.93 -42.07 -25.91
CA VAL A 502 -12.59 -43.27 -25.16
C VAL A 502 -12.46 -44.45 -26.09
N VAL A 503 -11.43 -45.25 -25.89
CA VAL A 503 -11.29 -46.57 -26.50
C VAL A 503 -11.76 -47.62 -25.50
N ARG A 504 -12.64 -48.53 -25.96
CA ARG A 504 -13.17 -49.64 -25.18
C ARG A 504 -12.94 -50.94 -25.91
N LYS A 505 -12.74 -52.05 -25.18
CA LYS A 505 -12.84 -53.40 -25.74
C LYS A 505 -14.31 -53.73 -25.88
N LYS A 506 -14.71 -54.32 -27.03
CA LYS A 506 -16.10 -54.72 -27.25
C LYS A 506 -16.59 -55.77 -26.25
N ALA A 507 -15.68 -56.61 -25.74
CA ALA A 507 -15.96 -57.60 -24.72
C ALA A 507 -16.21 -56.98 -23.34
N GLU A 508 -15.69 -55.73 -23.08
CA GLU A 508 -15.79 -55.02 -21.81
C GLU A 508 -16.16 -53.55 -22.08
N PRO A 509 -17.37 -53.24 -22.55
CA PRO A 509 -17.73 -51.88 -23.04
C PRO A 509 -17.76 -50.83 -21.95
N ASP A 510 -18.01 -51.20 -20.71
CA ASP A 510 -18.09 -50.27 -19.55
C ASP A 510 -16.72 -50.03 -18.89
N ARG A 511 -15.71 -50.82 -19.25
CA ARG A 511 -14.36 -50.68 -18.69
C ARG A 511 -13.51 -49.78 -19.57
N SER A 512 -12.91 -48.76 -18.93
CA SER A 512 -11.98 -47.88 -19.60
C SER A 512 -10.71 -48.62 -20.04
N TYR A 513 -10.32 -48.45 -21.34
CA TYR A 513 -9.11 -49.05 -21.87
C TYR A 513 -8.05 -48.00 -22.19
N CYS A 514 -8.40 -46.97 -22.97
CA CYS A 514 -7.55 -45.80 -23.20
C CYS A 514 -8.38 -44.53 -23.34
N THR A 515 -7.85 -43.43 -22.79
CA THR A 515 -8.36 -42.09 -23.01
C THR A 515 -7.59 -41.43 -24.15
N VAL A 516 -8.31 -40.76 -25.06
CA VAL A 516 -7.75 -40.11 -26.26
C VAL A 516 -8.16 -38.66 -26.30
N GLU A 517 -7.21 -37.81 -26.63
CA GLU A 517 -7.45 -36.40 -26.95
C GLU A 517 -7.06 -36.14 -28.40
N ILE A 518 -7.95 -35.51 -29.15
CA ILE A 518 -7.67 -35.02 -30.49
C ILE A 518 -7.94 -33.53 -30.61
N SER A 519 -7.21 -32.87 -31.50
CA SER A 519 -7.41 -31.45 -31.81
C SER A 519 -8.68 -31.25 -32.65
N LEU A 520 -9.13 -30.00 -32.75
CA LEU A 520 -10.23 -29.60 -33.64
C LEU A 520 -9.89 -29.77 -35.12
N ASN A 521 -8.61 -29.96 -35.46
CA ASN A 521 -8.10 -30.22 -36.82
C ASN A 521 -8.00 -31.71 -37.15
N ASP A 522 -8.47 -32.57 -36.25
CA ASP A 522 -8.43 -34.04 -36.40
C ASP A 522 -7.04 -34.69 -36.17
N GLU A 523 -6.16 -34.00 -35.42
CA GLU A 523 -4.82 -34.50 -35.10
C GLU A 523 -4.83 -35.18 -33.74
N LEU A 524 -4.12 -36.28 -33.59
CA LEU A 524 -3.94 -36.95 -32.31
C LEU A 524 -3.02 -36.14 -31.42
N ILE A 525 -3.54 -35.66 -30.28
CA ILE A 525 -2.74 -34.98 -29.27
C ILE A 525 -2.13 -36.02 -28.33
N GLN A 526 -2.96 -36.92 -27.80
CA GLN A 526 -2.50 -37.97 -26.90
C GLN A 526 -3.47 -39.18 -26.88
N CYS A 527 -2.90 -40.34 -26.61
CA CYS A 527 -3.62 -41.57 -26.32
C CYS A 527 -2.92 -42.27 -25.16
N ARG A 528 -3.62 -42.42 -24.03
CA ARG A 528 -3.06 -42.88 -22.76
C ARG A 528 -3.89 -44.02 -22.18
N ALA A 529 -3.20 -45.03 -21.64
CA ALA A 529 -3.78 -46.08 -20.83
C ALA A 529 -3.72 -45.71 -19.33
N LYS A 530 -4.17 -46.60 -18.47
CA LYS A 530 -4.22 -46.41 -17.01
C LYS A 530 -2.89 -45.87 -16.46
N ASN A 531 -2.98 -44.94 -15.49
CA ASN A 531 -1.84 -44.25 -14.89
C ASN A 531 -0.99 -43.44 -15.90
N ASN A 532 -1.60 -42.91 -16.95
CA ASN A 532 -0.93 -42.22 -18.06
C ASN A 532 0.11 -43.07 -18.80
N ALA A 533 0.03 -44.37 -18.71
CA ALA A 533 0.91 -45.27 -19.44
C ALA A 533 0.74 -45.13 -20.97
N SER A 534 1.74 -45.54 -21.72
CA SER A 534 1.64 -45.59 -23.18
C SER A 534 0.55 -46.53 -23.63
N ALA A 535 -0.20 -46.16 -24.67
CA ALA A 535 -1.22 -47.02 -25.24
C ALA A 535 -0.62 -48.34 -25.76
N PRO A 536 -1.30 -49.50 -25.58
CA PRO A 536 -0.89 -50.77 -26.10
C PRO A 536 -0.71 -50.76 -27.64
N ALA A 537 0.08 -51.69 -28.18
CA ALA A 537 0.38 -51.73 -29.60
C ALA A 537 -0.89 -51.90 -30.48
N GLU A 538 -1.84 -52.73 -30.04
CA GLU A 538 -3.12 -52.90 -30.70
C GLU A 538 -3.97 -51.63 -30.74
N VAL A 539 -3.90 -50.80 -29.68
CA VAL A 539 -4.61 -49.51 -29.66
C VAL A 539 -3.93 -48.53 -30.59
N LYS A 540 -2.60 -48.49 -30.67
CA LYS A 540 -1.88 -47.63 -31.61
C LYS A 540 -2.22 -47.94 -33.06
N GLU A 541 -2.27 -49.23 -33.43
CA GLU A 541 -2.69 -49.65 -34.75
C GLU A 541 -4.15 -49.29 -35.03
N PHE A 542 -5.02 -49.50 -34.05
CA PHE A 542 -6.43 -49.09 -34.13
C PHE A 542 -6.59 -47.59 -34.31
N MET A 543 -5.80 -46.79 -33.61
CA MET A 543 -5.81 -45.33 -33.73
C MET A 543 -5.37 -44.86 -35.12
N ASN A 544 -4.37 -45.49 -35.74
CA ASN A 544 -3.97 -45.15 -37.11
C ASN A 544 -5.14 -45.36 -38.08
N LYS A 545 -5.80 -46.54 -38.02
CA LYS A 545 -6.99 -46.83 -38.84
C LYS A 545 -8.15 -45.87 -38.58
N PHE A 546 -8.34 -45.45 -37.34
CA PHE A 546 -9.34 -44.46 -36.97
C PHE A 546 -9.01 -43.06 -37.55
N LEU A 547 -7.76 -42.62 -37.47
CA LEU A 547 -7.34 -41.35 -38.05
C LEU A 547 -7.50 -41.33 -39.57
N ASP A 548 -7.14 -42.40 -40.25
CA ASP A 548 -7.38 -42.57 -41.69
C ASP A 548 -8.88 -42.51 -42.04
N PHE A 549 -9.72 -43.16 -41.23
CA PHE A 549 -11.19 -43.11 -41.41
C PHE A 549 -11.73 -41.66 -41.30
N ILE A 550 -11.31 -40.89 -40.32
CA ILE A 550 -11.82 -39.52 -40.17
C ILE A 550 -11.28 -38.57 -41.24
N HIS A 551 -10.03 -38.77 -41.73
CA HIS A 551 -9.43 -37.99 -42.80
C HIS A 551 -10.05 -38.29 -44.16
N ASN A 552 -10.28 -39.57 -44.48
CA ASN A 552 -10.94 -40.00 -45.73
C ASN A 552 -12.38 -39.51 -45.81
N ASN A 553 -13.13 -39.54 -44.71
CA ASN A 553 -14.48 -38.98 -44.65
C ASN A 553 -14.51 -37.44 -44.83
N LYS A 554 -13.42 -36.76 -44.54
CA LYS A 554 -13.28 -35.30 -44.74
C LYS A 554 -13.04 -34.98 -46.23
N ASN A 555 -12.25 -35.78 -46.91
CA ASN A 555 -11.94 -35.60 -48.33
C ASN A 555 -13.16 -35.88 -49.21
N LEU A 556 -13.89 -36.96 -48.97
CA LEU A 556 -15.15 -37.27 -49.66
C LEU A 556 -16.24 -36.19 -49.50
N LYS A 557 -16.25 -35.47 -48.34
CA LYS A 557 -17.17 -34.35 -48.14
C LYS A 557 -16.70 -33.05 -48.81
N LYS A 558 -15.38 -32.86 -49.03
CA LYS A 558 -14.86 -31.72 -49.80
C LYS A 558 -15.15 -31.89 -51.28
N GLU A 559 -14.97 -33.11 -51.82
CA GLU A 559 -15.26 -33.42 -53.21
C GLU A 559 -16.76 -33.25 -53.55
N ARG A 560 -17.66 -33.69 -52.64
CA ARG A 560 -19.13 -33.49 -52.81
C ARG A 560 -19.61 -32.05 -52.64
N LYS A 561 -18.77 -31.14 -52.18
CA LYS A 561 -19.10 -29.68 -52.09
C LYS A 561 -18.48 -28.92 -53.25
N ALA A 562 -17.52 -29.50 -53.96
CA ALA A 562 -16.84 -28.91 -55.11
C ALA A 562 -17.44 -29.34 -56.46
N SER A 563 -18.29 -30.36 -56.43
CA SER A 563 -19.20 -30.76 -57.53
C SER A 563 -20.61 -30.24 -57.26
#